data_a5cf645ed1aa7563d9f234187e6a7422
#
_entry.id   a5cf645ed1aa7563d9f234187e6a7422
#
_cell.length_a   1.000
_cell.length_b   1.000
_cell.length_c   1.000
_cell.angle_alpha   90.00
_cell.angle_beta   90.00
_cell.angle_gamma   90.00
#
_symmetry.space_group_name_H-M   'P 1'
#
loop_
_entity.id
_entity.type
_entity.pdbx_description
1 polymer ?
#
loop_
_entity_poly.entity_id
_entity_poly.type
_entity_poly.pdbx_seq_one_letter_code
_entity_poly.pdbx_strand_id
1 'polypeptide(L)'
;MLSVVMPAHNEASYLESAVREVHSGMRARGHDLEVLVVENGSTDKTLTIAQRIADAMPEVRISSRPTADYGAALREGMLAARGELIVTFDVDYYDLDFAEKALGLLTGAAPAPAIVVGSKRAPGARDERPWARRLVTTVFSTLLRLVFSLSVSDTHGMKAMRRADVAPIVEQCRFRTDLFDTELVIRSERAGLLVSELPVTAQERRPSRTPIWRRVPRTVVGMVVLRLALWREARRPRPAQP
;
A
#
# COMPACT_ATOMS: atom_id res chain seq x y z
N MET A 1 -16.61 8.93 -4.98
CA MET A 1 -15.90 9.15 -3.69
C MET A 1 -14.58 8.38 -3.69
N LEU A 2 -13.51 8.97 -3.19
CA LEU A 2 -12.17 8.40 -3.00
C LEU A 2 -11.95 8.05 -1.53
N SER A 3 -11.31 6.91 -1.21
CA SER A 3 -10.80 6.62 0.13
C SER A 3 -9.29 6.69 0.13
N VAL A 4 -8.70 7.51 0.99
CA VAL A 4 -7.26 7.52 1.24
C VAL A 4 -6.98 6.77 2.53
N VAL A 5 -6.23 5.67 2.45
CA VAL A 5 -5.86 4.82 3.59
C VAL A 5 -4.44 5.14 4.03
N MET A 6 -4.28 5.53 5.29
CA MET A 6 -3.00 5.93 5.87
C MET A 6 -2.72 5.13 7.15
N PRO A 7 -1.92 4.06 7.10
CA PRO A 7 -1.44 3.39 8.31
C PRO A 7 -0.49 4.31 9.09
N ALA A 8 -0.65 4.39 10.40
CA ALA A 8 0.16 5.25 11.26
C ALA A 8 0.71 4.48 12.47
N HIS A 9 2.02 4.47 12.66
CA HIS A 9 2.69 3.87 13.81
C HIS A 9 3.81 4.76 14.33
N ASN A 10 3.63 5.35 15.50
CA ASN A 10 4.59 6.30 16.09
C ASN A 10 4.86 7.49 15.15
N GLU A 11 3.80 8.11 14.66
CA GLU A 11 3.83 9.23 13.71
C GLU A 11 3.37 10.55 14.29
N ALA A 12 3.43 10.73 15.62
CA ALA A 12 2.92 11.90 16.32
C ALA A 12 3.42 13.24 15.75
N SER A 13 4.65 13.28 15.22
CA SER A 13 5.25 14.52 14.69
C SER A 13 4.78 14.89 13.27
N TYR A 14 4.25 13.93 12.50
CA TYR A 14 3.95 14.12 11.07
C TYR A 14 2.48 13.91 10.73
N LEU A 15 1.75 13.15 11.54
CA LEU A 15 0.40 12.69 11.22
C LEU A 15 -0.56 13.84 10.88
N GLU A 16 -0.60 14.87 11.71
CA GLU A 16 -1.56 15.96 11.50
C GLU A 16 -1.29 16.74 10.21
N SER A 17 -0.03 17.09 9.96
CA SER A 17 0.34 17.80 8.73
C SER A 17 0.09 16.94 7.48
N ALA A 18 0.43 15.65 7.51
CA ALA A 18 0.21 14.75 6.41
C ALA A 18 -1.28 14.57 6.07
N VAL A 19 -2.11 14.32 7.10
CA VAL A 19 -3.56 14.15 6.89
C VAL A 19 -4.19 15.44 6.33
N ARG A 20 -3.84 16.61 6.87
CA ARG A 20 -4.35 17.90 6.38
C ARG A 20 -3.91 18.20 4.97
N GLU A 21 -2.64 17.96 4.64
CA GLU A 21 -2.09 18.19 3.30
C GLU A 21 -2.73 17.24 2.27
N VAL A 22 -2.83 15.96 2.58
CA VAL A 22 -3.49 14.97 1.70
C VAL A 22 -4.97 15.33 1.51
N HIS A 23 -5.70 15.61 2.59
CA HIS A 23 -7.12 15.97 2.51
C HIS A 23 -7.32 17.25 1.68
N SER A 24 -6.66 18.34 2.04
CA SER A 24 -6.83 19.63 1.35
C SER A 24 -6.34 19.58 -0.10
N GLY A 25 -5.23 18.89 -0.35
CA GLY A 25 -4.66 18.76 -1.68
C GLY A 25 -5.51 17.93 -2.63
N MET A 26 -6.14 16.84 -2.17
CA MET A 26 -7.06 16.04 -2.98
C MET A 26 -8.42 16.76 -3.16
N ARG A 27 -8.90 17.46 -2.14
CA ARG A 27 -10.11 18.34 -2.27
C ARG A 27 -9.89 19.45 -3.31
N ALA A 28 -8.73 20.10 -3.28
CA ALA A 28 -8.39 21.14 -4.25
C ALA A 28 -8.33 20.61 -5.72
N ARG A 29 -8.08 19.31 -5.90
CA ARG A 29 -8.14 18.60 -7.19
C ARG A 29 -9.57 18.13 -7.56
N GLY A 30 -10.57 18.48 -6.76
CA GLY A 30 -11.97 18.17 -7.04
C GLY A 30 -12.47 16.81 -6.57
N HIS A 31 -11.69 16.09 -5.77
CA HIS A 31 -12.12 14.79 -5.26
C HIS A 31 -13.04 14.93 -4.04
N ASP A 32 -14.17 14.22 -4.08
CA ASP A 32 -14.91 13.87 -2.87
C ASP A 32 -14.24 12.68 -2.20
N LEU A 33 -13.79 12.84 -0.92
CA LEU A 33 -12.94 11.84 -0.28
C LEU A 33 -13.22 11.66 1.21
N GLU A 34 -12.84 10.48 1.70
CA GLU A 34 -12.57 10.21 3.10
C GLU A 34 -11.07 9.90 3.28
N VAL A 35 -10.53 10.23 4.45
CA VAL A 35 -9.19 9.80 4.89
C VAL A 35 -9.35 8.81 6.05
N LEU A 36 -8.87 7.59 5.85
CA LEU A 36 -8.86 6.53 6.86
C LEU A 36 -7.48 6.43 7.49
N VAL A 37 -7.33 6.94 8.69
CA VAL A 37 -6.12 6.74 9.50
C VAL A 37 -6.26 5.43 10.27
N VAL A 38 -5.41 4.45 9.97
CA VAL A 38 -5.36 3.20 10.73
C VAL A 38 -4.18 3.26 11.68
N GLU A 39 -4.47 3.67 12.91
CA GLU A 39 -3.49 3.70 13.98
C GLU A 39 -3.08 2.27 14.34
N ASN A 40 -1.80 2.01 14.42
CA ASN A 40 -1.22 0.68 14.38
C ASN A 40 -0.35 0.38 15.61
N GLY A 41 -0.96 0.42 16.80
CA GLY A 41 -0.32 0.06 18.07
C GLY A 41 0.83 1.00 18.46
N SER A 42 0.62 2.31 18.32
CA SER A 42 1.62 3.32 18.68
C SER A 42 1.83 3.41 20.19
N THR A 43 3.04 3.77 20.57
CA THR A 43 3.45 4.02 21.97
C THR A 43 3.61 5.51 22.28
N ASP A 44 3.48 6.36 21.26
CA ASP A 44 3.54 7.81 21.36
C ASP A 44 2.12 8.44 21.30
N LYS A 45 2.03 9.74 21.06
CA LYS A 45 0.75 10.48 21.01
C LYS A 45 -0.01 10.30 19.68
N THR A 46 0.38 9.38 18.80
CA THR A 46 -0.23 9.20 17.47
C THR A 46 -1.74 8.99 17.56
N LEU A 47 -2.22 8.09 18.42
CA LEU A 47 -3.66 7.84 18.60
C LEU A 47 -4.42 9.10 19.06
N THR A 48 -3.89 9.81 20.05
CA THR A 48 -4.51 11.04 20.57
C THR A 48 -4.61 12.12 19.48
N ILE A 49 -3.56 12.24 18.65
CA ILE A 49 -3.55 13.19 17.53
C ILE A 49 -4.57 12.77 16.48
N ALA A 50 -4.61 11.48 16.11
CA ALA A 50 -5.57 10.95 15.16
C ALA A 50 -7.02 11.24 15.60
N GLN A 51 -7.36 10.98 16.85
CA GLN A 51 -8.69 11.29 17.43
C GLN A 51 -9.04 12.77 17.31
N ARG A 52 -8.12 13.66 17.69
CA ARG A 52 -8.32 15.10 17.56
C ARG A 52 -8.56 15.54 16.12
N ILE A 53 -7.87 14.93 15.15
CA ILE A 53 -8.08 15.25 13.73
C ILE A 53 -9.48 14.81 13.29
N ALA A 54 -9.91 13.61 13.66
CA ALA A 54 -11.23 13.11 13.28
C ALA A 54 -12.38 13.91 13.94
N ASP A 55 -12.19 14.38 15.17
CA ASP A 55 -13.16 15.26 15.83
C ASP A 55 -13.29 16.62 15.10
N ALA A 56 -12.21 17.09 14.48
CA ALA A 56 -12.17 18.36 13.77
C ALA A 56 -12.52 18.27 12.27
N MET A 57 -12.46 17.09 11.66
CA MET A 57 -12.62 16.85 10.22
C MET A 57 -13.55 15.66 9.99
N PRO A 58 -14.83 15.87 9.65
CA PRO A 58 -15.83 14.80 9.49
C PRO A 58 -15.46 13.76 8.42
N GLU A 59 -14.65 14.13 7.43
CA GLU A 59 -14.16 13.24 6.38
C GLU A 59 -12.99 12.35 6.83
N VAL A 60 -12.43 12.59 8.03
CA VAL A 60 -11.36 11.76 8.59
C VAL A 60 -11.95 10.74 9.54
N ARG A 61 -11.65 9.48 9.27
CA ARG A 61 -12.06 8.34 10.11
C ARG A 61 -10.83 7.67 10.70
N ILE A 62 -11.00 7.08 11.89
CA ILE A 62 -9.92 6.37 12.57
C ILE A 62 -10.35 4.93 12.83
N SER A 63 -9.40 4.03 12.68
CA SER A 63 -9.40 2.71 13.28
C SER A 63 -8.13 2.56 14.11
N SER A 64 -8.17 1.84 15.22
CA SER A 64 -7.00 1.60 16.08
C SER A 64 -6.82 0.12 16.34
N ARG A 65 -5.57 -0.31 16.26
CA ARG A 65 -5.13 -1.68 16.47
C ARG A 65 -4.20 -1.77 17.69
N PRO A 66 -4.33 -2.81 18.52
CA PRO A 66 -3.50 -2.92 19.72
C PRO A 66 -2.04 -3.31 19.45
N THR A 67 -1.73 -3.83 18.26
CA THR A 67 -0.40 -4.34 17.90
C THR A 67 0.09 -3.76 16.59
N ALA A 68 1.38 -3.40 16.55
CA ALA A 68 2.04 -2.88 15.37
C ALA A 68 2.21 -3.98 14.30
N ASP A 69 1.40 -3.88 13.24
CA ASP A 69 1.45 -4.78 12.10
C ASP A 69 0.99 -4.04 10.83
N TYR A 70 1.95 -3.58 10.05
CA TYR A 70 1.73 -2.70 8.90
C TYR A 70 0.73 -3.28 7.88
N GLY A 71 0.93 -4.53 7.48
CA GLY A 71 0.05 -5.16 6.50
C GLY A 71 -1.36 -5.39 7.02
N ALA A 72 -1.51 -5.64 8.32
CA ALA A 72 -2.82 -5.76 8.93
C ALA A 72 -3.55 -4.41 8.98
N ALA A 73 -2.83 -3.31 9.22
CA ALA A 73 -3.39 -1.96 9.18
C ALA A 73 -3.83 -1.58 7.77
N LEU A 74 -3.01 -1.83 6.75
CA LEU A 74 -3.41 -1.61 5.36
C LEU A 74 -4.63 -2.43 4.97
N ARG A 75 -4.63 -3.73 5.31
CA ARG A 75 -5.77 -4.63 5.04
C ARG A 75 -7.06 -4.10 5.67
N GLU A 76 -7.00 -3.71 6.93
CA GLU A 76 -8.15 -3.17 7.66
C GLU A 76 -8.67 -1.89 7.00
N GLY A 77 -7.78 -0.94 6.70
CA GLY A 77 -8.15 0.30 6.02
C GLY A 77 -8.77 0.07 4.65
N MET A 78 -8.19 -0.82 3.83
CA MET A 78 -8.73 -1.14 2.51
C MET A 78 -10.14 -1.78 2.58
N LEU A 79 -10.38 -2.66 3.54
CA LEU A 79 -11.69 -3.30 3.74
C LEU A 79 -12.73 -2.33 4.34
N ALA A 80 -12.30 -1.37 5.17
CA ALA A 80 -13.15 -0.35 5.76
C ALA A 80 -13.41 0.85 4.82
N ALA A 81 -12.70 0.94 3.70
CA ALA A 81 -12.86 1.98 2.69
C ALA A 81 -14.26 1.96 2.07
N ARG A 82 -14.87 3.14 1.90
CA ARG A 82 -16.21 3.33 1.34
C ARG A 82 -16.16 3.79 -0.13
N GLY A 83 -15.06 4.42 -0.53
CA GLY A 83 -14.84 4.94 -1.87
C GLY A 83 -14.77 3.84 -2.92
N GLU A 84 -15.15 4.14 -4.14
CA GLU A 84 -14.97 3.26 -5.31
C GLU A 84 -13.48 3.09 -5.66
N LEU A 85 -12.71 4.12 -5.39
CA LEU A 85 -11.27 4.15 -5.58
C LEU A 85 -10.59 4.24 -4.20
N ILE A 86 -9.48 3.53 -4.04
CA ILE A 86 -8.66 3.53 -2.84
C ILE A 86 -7.27 4.00 -3.22
N VAL A 87 -6.71 4.93 -2.45
CA VAL A 87 -5.29 5.29 -2.49
C VAL A 87 -4.66 4.94 -1.14
N THR A 88 -3.50 4.31 -1.14
CA THR A 88 -2.73 4.05 0.08
C THR A 88 -1.50 4.93 0.12
N PHE A 89 -1.31 5.63 1.23
CA PHE A 89 -0.17 6.48 1.52
C PHE A 89 0.42 6.16 2.88
N ASP A 90 1.75 6.24 3.00
CA ASP A 90 2.38 6.28 4.31
C ASP A 90 2.38 7.74 4.83
N VAL A 91 2.37 7.93 6.15
CA VAL A 91 2.33 9.26 6.76
C VAL A 91 3.56 10.11 6.36
N ASP A 92 4.70 9.47 6.19
CA ASP A 92 5.97 10.11 5.81
C ASP A 92 6.30 10.00 4.31
N TYR A 93 5.43 9.34 3.52
CA TYR A 93 5.64 9.14 2.09
C TYR A 93 4.33 9.12 1.31
N TYR A 94 3.96 10.25 0.76
CA TYR A 94 2.79 10.45 -0.09
C TYR A 94 3.12 11.39 -1.25
N ASP A 95 2.41 11.23 -2.35
CA ASP A 95 2.56 12.03 -3.56
C ASP A 95 1.18 12.21 -4.21
N LEU A 96 0.68 13.45 -4.19
CA LEU A 96 -0.65 13.79 -4.69
C LEU A 96 -0.70 13.74 -6.23
N ASP A 97 0.42 14.01 -6.89
CA ASP A 97 0.49 13.95 -8.35
C ASP A 97 0.51 12.50 -8.84
N PHE A 98 1.16 11.62 -8.07
CA PHE A 98 1.02 10.17 -8.28
C PHE A 98 -0.45 9.76 -8.16
N ALA A 99 -1.13 10.16 -7.08
CA ALA A 99 -2.53 9.81 -6.87
C ALA A 99 -3.39 10.26 -8.07
N GLU A 100 -3.27 11.52 -8.47
CA GLU A 100 -4.05 12.08 -9.59
C GLU A 100 -3.85 11.30 -10.88
N LYS A 101 -2.59 11.05 -11.26
CA LYS A 101 -2.26 10.26 -12.46
C LYS A 101 -2.78 8.83 -12.38
N ALA A 102 -2.63 8.21 -11.21
CA ALA A 102 -3.08 6.84 -10.99
C ALA A 102 -4.61 6.71 -11.03
N LEU A 103 -5.34 7.66 -10.44
CA LEU A 103 -6.80 7.72 -10.51
C LEU A 103 -7.28 7.90 -11.95
N GLY A 104 -6.61 8.74 -12.74
CA GLY A 104 -6.88 8.89 -14.17
C GLY A 104 -6.71 7.58 -14.96
N LEU A 105 -5.69 6.77 -14.64
CA LEU A 105 -5.50 5.46 -15.27
C LEU A 105 -6.58 4.46 -14.86
N LEU A 106 -6.99 4.44 -13.58
CA LEU A 106 -8.00 3.52 -13.06
C LEU A 106 -9.40 3.79 -13.67
N THR A 107 -9.68 5.04 -14.03
CA THR A 107 -10.96 5.48 -14.59
C THR A 107 -10.93 5.68 -16.10
N GLY A 108 -9.79 5.47 -16.74
CA GLY A 108 -9.57 5.64 -18.16
C GLY A 108 -10.26 4.59 -19.03
N ALA A 109 -10.04 4.69 -20.35
CA ALA A 109 -10.60 3.74 -21.32
C ALA A 109 -10.05 2.32 -21.10
N ALA A 110 -10.87 1.31 -21.36
CA ALA A 110 -10.47 -0.09 -21.25
C ALA A 110 -9.37 -0.46 -22.31
N PRO A 111 -8.40 -1.31 -21.94
CA PRO A 111 -8.28 -2.02 -20.68
C PRO A 111 -7.64 -1.16 -19.57
N ALA A 112 -8.44 -0.75 -18.56
CA ALA A 112 -7.95 0.01 -17.43
C ALA A 112 -7.37 -0.92 -16.34
N PRO A 113 -6.27 -0.52 -15.66
CA PRO A 113 -5.71 -1.32 -14.58
C PRO A 113 -6.66 -1.39 -13.37
N ALA A 114 -6.58 -2.47 -12.60
CA ALA A 114 -7.24 -2.59 -11.30
C ALA A 114 -6.40 -1.98 -10.17
N ILE A 115 -5.08 -2.01 -10.35
CA ILE A 115 -4.09 -1.47 -9.41
C ILE A 115 -3.04 -0.68 -10.18
N VAL A 116 -2.68 0.49 -9.66
CA VAL A 116 -1.52 1.27 -10.10
C VAL A 116 -0.55 1.40 -8.92
N VAL A 117 0.69 0.96 -9.10
CA VAL A 117 1.75 0.98 -8.09
C VAL A 117 2.69 2.15 -8.35
N GLY A 118 3.01 2.91 -7.31
CA GLY A 118 4.08 3.92 -7.34
C GLY A 118 5.44 3.25 -7.27
N SER A 119 6.08 3.05 -8.41
CA SER A 119 7.33 2.29 -8.53
C SER A 119 8.55 3.21 -8.47
N LYS A 120 9.47 2.89 -7.58
CA LYS A 120 10.80 3.52 -7.49
C LYS A 120 11.76 3.00 -8.56
N ARG A 121 11.31 2.06 -9.40
CA ARG A 121 12.09 1.32 -10.37
C ARG A 121 11.53 1.41 -11.80
N ALA A 122 10.34 1.95 -11.95
CA ALA A 122 9.77 2.22 -13.28
C ALA A 122 10.67 3.19 -14.06
N PRO A 123 10.69 3.12 -15.39
CA PRO A 123 11.38 4.10 -16.22
C PRO A 123 10.97 5.52 -15.86
N GLY A 124 11.94 6.40 -15.57
CA GLY A 124 11.69 7.78 -15.13
C GLY A 124 11.57 7.96 -13.61
N ALA A 125 11.58 6.90 -12.82
CA ALA A 125 11.62 7.02 -11.36
C ALA A 125 12.96 7.59 -10.87
N ARG A 126 12.91 8.35 -9.77
CA ARG A 126 14.10 8.91 -9.10
C ARG A 126 14.20 8.33 -7.71
N ASP A 127 15.26 7.55 -7.47
CA ASP A 127 15.53 6.97 -6.15
C ASP A 127 16.75 7.70 -5.54
N GLU A 128 16.47 8.67 -4.69
CA GLU A 128 17.47 9.51 -4.02
C GLU A 128 17.97 8.91 -2.69
N ARG A 129 17.52 7.69 -2.38
CA ARG A 129 17.95 6.99 -1.16
C ARG A 129 19.42 6.53 -1.28
N PRO A 130 20.11 6.26 -0.13
CA PRO A 130 21.47 5.75 -0.12
C PRO A 130 21.64 4.50 -1.00
N TRP A 131 22.79 4.40 -1.69
CA TRP A 131 23.07 3.34 -2.67
C TRP A 131 22.87 1.91 -2.12
N ALA A 132 23.23 1.67 -0.85
CA ALA A 132 23.06 0.37 -0.22
C ALA A 132 21.57 -0.04 -0.13
N ARG A 133 20.67 0.91 0.16
CA ARG A 133 19.21 0.67 0.16
C ARG A 133 18.69 0.42 -1.24
N ARG A 134 19.17 1.16 -2.22
CA ARG A 134 18.83 0.97 -3.62
C ARG A 134 19.23 -0.44 -4.08
N LEU A 135 20.45 -0.88 -3.74
CA LEU A 135 20.94 -2.21 -4.07
C LEU A 135 20.05 -3.31 -3.46
N VAL A 136 19.76 -3.23 -2.15
CA VAL A 136 18.90 -4.23 -1.48
C VAL A 136 17.50 -4.26 -2.09
N THR A 137 16.91 -3.10 -2.35
CA THR A 137 15.60 -3.03 -3.02
C THR A 137 15.67 -3.65 -4.42
N THR A 138 16.75 -3.40 -5.17
CA THR A 138 16.96 -3.96 -6.50
C THR A 138 17.02 -5.47 -6.47
N VAL A 139 17.87 -6.03 -5.62
CA VAL A 139 18.02 -7.49 -5.47
C VAL A 139 16.68 -8.12 -5.08
N PHE A 140 16.01 -7.53 -4.10
CA PHE A 140 14.73 -8.03 -3.60
C PHE A 140 13.63 -7.99 -4.67
N SER A 141 13.44 -6.86 -5.36
CA SER A 141 12.43 -6.74 -6.41
C SER A 141 12.73 -7.67 -7.59
N THR A 142 14.00 -7.82 -7.97
CA THR A 142 14.39 -8.76 -9.02
C THR A 142 14.08 -10.21 -8.63
N LEU A 143 14.38 -10.59 -7.39
CA LEU A 143 14.06 -11.92 -6.87
C LEU A 143 12.54 -12.16 -6.86
N LEU A 144 11.74 -11.20 -6.42
CA LEU A 144 10.28 -11.28 -6.47
C LEU A 144 9.76 -11.50 -7.89
N ARG A 145 10.25 -10.69 -8.84
CA ARG A 145 9.87 -10.83 -10.26
C ARG A 145 10.18 -12.22 -10.81
N LEU A 146 11.36 -12.76 -10.52
CA LEU A 146 11.77 -14.09 -10.99
C LEU A 146 10.95 -15.20 -10.32
N VAL A 147 10.75 -15.14 -9.00
CA VAL A 147 10.05 -16.20 -8.23
C VAL A 147 8.55 -16.23 -8.53
N PHE A 148 7.93 -15.08 -8.76
CA PHE A 148 6.48 -14.97 -8.94
C PHE A 148 6.04 -14.57 -10.34
N SER A 149 6.99 -14.30 -11.25
CA SER A 149 6.75 -13.87 -12.65
C SER A 149 5.90 -12.58 -12.72
N LEU A 150 6.24 -11.59 -11.86
CA LEU A 150 5.51 -10.33 -11.78
C LEU A 150 5.74 -9.44 -13.01
N SER A 151 4.68 -8.76 -13.46
CA SER A 151 4.75 -7.77 -14.54
C SER A 151 5.36 -6.44 -14.07
N VAL A 152 5.16 -6.09 -12.79
CA VAL A 152 5.64 -4.84 -12.19
C VAL A 152 7.03 -4.96 -11.59
N SER A 153 7.75 -3.85 -11.54
CA SER A 153 9.13 -3.79 -11.04
C SER A 153 9.23 -3.50 -9.53
N ASP A 154 8.17 -3.02 -8.90
CA ASP A 154 8.07 -2.77 -7.47
C ASP A 154 6.68 -3.20 -6.97
N THR A 155 6.61 -3.71 -5.75
CA THR A 155 5.35 -4.10 -5.10
C THR A 155 5.07 -3.28 -3.85
N HIS A 156 6.06 -2.50 -3.39
CA HIS A 156 5.97 -1.71 -2.17
C HIS A 156 5.77 -0.23 -2.48
N GLY A 157 5.09 0.46 -1.60
CA GLY A 157 4.86 1.88 -1.70
C GLY A 157 3.41 2.24 -2.02
N MET A 158 3.21 3.49 -2.41
CA MET A 158 1.89 4.03 -2.73
C MET A 158 1.17 3.19 -3.78
N LYS A 159 -0.12 3.02 -3.61
CA LYS A 159 -0.97 2.33 -4.58
C LYS A 159 -2.28 3.08 -4.73
N ALA A 160 -2.80 3.06 -5.97
CA ALA A 160 -4.18 3.40 -6.24
C ALA A 160 -4.88 2.18 -6.84
N MET A 161 -6.14 1.96 -6.49
CA MET A 161 -6.84 0.73 -6.90
C MET A 161 -8.36 0.91 -6.94
N ARG A 162 -9.03 0.12 -7.77
CA ARG A 162 -10.50 0.01 -7.77
C ARG A 162 -10.94 -0.94 -6.66
N ARG A 163 -11.74 -0.43 -5.71
CA ARG A 163 -12.18 -1.20 -4.55
C ARG A 163 -12.90 -2.49 -4.93
N ALA A 164 -13.79 -2.44 -5.91
CA ALA A 164 -14.56 -3.61 -6.34
C ALA A 164 -13.68 -4.77 -6.81
N ASP A 165 -12.57 -4.46 -7.50
CA ASP A 165 -11.66 -5.48 -8.02
C ASP A 165 -10.76 -6.05 -6.94
N VAL A 166 -10.29 -5.19 -6.00
CA VAL A 166 -9.27 -5.61 -5.03
C VAL A 166 -9.83 -6.12 -3.71
N ALA A 167 -11.05 -5.75 -3.29
CA ALA A 167 -11.60 -6.19 -2.01
C ALA A 167 -11.63 -7.72 -1.85
N PRO A 168 -12.07 -8.52 -2.85
CA PRO A 168 -12.02 -9.98 -2.75
C PRO A 168 -10.59 -10.53 -2.64
N ILE A 169 -9.62 -9.84 -3.22
CA ILE A 169 -8.20 -10.21 -3.14
C ILE A 169 -7.63 -9.89 -1.76
N VAL A 170 -7.94 -8.69 -1.23
CA VAL A 170 -7.55 -8.25 0.13
C VAL A 170 -8.06 -9.22 1.20
N GLU A 171 -9.28 -9.73 1.05
CA GLU A 171 -9.85 -10.75 1.96
C GLU A 171 -9.03 -12.03 1.99
N GLN A 172 -8.48 -12.45 0.84
CA GLN A 172 -7.67 -13.65 0.68
C GLN A 172 -6.23 -13.48 1.17
N CYS A 173 -5.72 -12.24 1.32
CA CYS A 173 -4.37 -11.98 1.79
C CYS A 173 -4.19 -12.45 3.23
N ARG A 174 -3.12 -13.21 3.48
CA ARG A 174 -2.82 -13.85 4.77
C ARG A 174 -1.70 -13.16 5.53
N PHE A 175 -0.75 -12.57 4.79
CA PHE A 175 0.34 -11.84 5.42
C PHE A 175 -0.15 -10.53 6.00
N ARG A 176 0.28 -10.25 7.22
CA ARG A 176 -0.07 -9.04 7.96
C ARG A 176 1.12 -8.08 8.10
N THR A 177 2.30 -8.53 7.67
CA THR A 177 3.57 -7.79 7.71
C THR A 177 3.81 -6.99 6.44
N ASP A 178 5.02 -6.51 6.25
CA ASP A 178 5.50 -5.82 5.03
C ASP A 178 5.24 -6.62 3.73
N LEU A 179 5.03 -7.94 3.83
CA LEU A 179 4.73 -8.80 2.69
C LEU A 179 3.28 -8.72 2.20
N PHE A 180 2.38 -8.05 2.92
CA PHE A 180 1.00 -7.85 2.50
C PHE A 180 0.92 -7.18 1.12
N ASP A 181 1.68 -6.12 0.92
CA ASP A 181 1.76 -5.41 -0.36
C ASP A 181 2.15 -6.30 -1.52
N THR A 182 3.16 -7.15 -1.28
CA THR A 182 3.64 -8.12 -2.27
C THR A 182 2.60 -9.20 -2.54
N GLU A 183 1.97 -9.73 -1.50
CA GLU A 183 0.91 -10.74 -1.63
C GLU A 183 -0.29 -10.18 -2.40
N LEU A 184 -0.70 -8.95 -2.12
CA LEU A 184 -1.80 -8.28 -2.82
C LEU A 184 -1.54 -8.20 -4.32
N VAL A 185 -0.37 -7.72 -4.73
CA VAL A 185 0.01 -7.61 -6.14
C VAL A 185 0.06 -8.98 -6.81
N ILE A 186 0.71 -9.97 -6.19
CA ILE A 186 0.82 -11.33 -6.74
C ILE A 186 -0.56 -11.97 -6.93
N ARG A 187 -1.43 -11.84 -5.92
CA ARG A 187 -2.80 -12.41 -6.02
C ARG A 187 -3.63 -11.71 -7.07
N SER A 188 -3.49 -10.39 -7.21
CA SER A 188 -4.21 -9.61 -8.23
C SER A 188 -3.81 -10.03 -9.64
N GLU A 189 -2.51 -10.14 -9.94
CA GLU A 189 -2.05 -10.62 -11.25
C GLU A 189 -2.49 -12.07 -11.53
N ARG A 190 -2.46 -12.94 -10.51
CA ARG A 190 -2.95 -14.33 -10.66
C ARG A 190 -4.45 -14.44 -10.86
N ALA A 191 -5.22 -13.47 -10.38
CA ALA A 191 -6.65 -13.37 -10.65
C ALA A 191 -6.94 -12.77 -12.04
N GLY A 192 -5.90 -12.43 -12.82
CA GLY A 192 -6.04 -11.84 -14.15
C GLY A 192 -6.30 -10.33 -14.13
N LEU A 193 -6.14 -9.68 -12.97
CA LEU A 193 -6.27 -8.23 -12.87
C LEU A 193 -5.03 -7.56 -13.47
N LEU A 194 -5.26 -6.52 -14.28
CA LEU A 194 -4.18 -5.70 -14.81
C LEU A 194 -3.60 -4.84 -13.70
N VAL A 195 -2.29 -4.98 -13.47
CA VAL A 195 -1.50 -4.14 -12.55
C VAL A 195 -0.54 -3.31 -13.39
N SER A 196 -0.56 -2.00 -13.19
CA SER A 196 0.34 -1.04 -13.85
C SER A 196 1.23 -0.34 -12.84
N GLU A 197 2.30 0.29 -13.31
CA GLU A 197 3.17 1.08 -12.45
C GLU A 197 3.39 2.48 -13.02
N LEU A 198 3.54 3.45 -12.12
CA LEU A 198 3.95 4.82 -12.42
C LEU A 198 5.27 5.13 -11.72
N PRO A 199 6.18 5.88 -12.38
CA PRO A 199 7.41 6.31 -11.73
C PRO A 199 7.12 7.30 -10.60
N VAL A 200 7.80 7.12 -9.47
CA VAL A 200 7.74 8.05 -8.33
C VAL A 200 9.14 8.48 -7.91
N THR A 201 9.21 9.62 -7.22
CA THR A 201 10.44 10.08 -6.59
C THR A 201 10.48 9.57 -5.15
N ALA A 202 11.47 8.75 -4.83
CA ALA A 202 11.68 8.24 -3.49
C ALA A 202 12.75 9.06 -2.77
N GLN A 203 12.31 9.88 -1.83
CA GLN A 203 13.18 10.61 -0.89
C GLN A 203 13.01 10.01 0.51
N GLU A 204 14.10 9.97 1.26
CA GLU A 204 14.06 9.55 2.64
C GLU A 204 13.86 10.77 3.54
N ARG A 205 12.62 11.01 3.98
CA ARG A 205 12.29 12.11 4.88
C ARG A 205 12.84 11.89 6.30
N ARG A 206 13.16 10.63 6.63
CA ARG A 206 13.76 10.25 7.92
C ARG A 206 14.62 8.99 7.83
N PRO A 207 15.62 8.79 8.69
CA PRO A 207 16.36 7.55 8.77
C PRO A 207 15.47 6.35 9.09
N SER A 208 15.76 5.21 8.47
CA SER A 208 15.01 3.97 8.74
C SER A 208 15.18 3.52 10.19
N ARG A 209 14.06 3.25 10.85
CA ARG A 209 14.04 2.73 12.24
C ARG A 209 14.62 1.32 12.38
N THR A 210 14.59 0.52 11.31
CA THR A 210 15.04 -0.87 11.35
C THR A 210 16.16 -1.11 10.36
N PRO A 211 17.32 -1.63 10.80
CA PRO A 211 18.43 -1.99 9.91
C PRO A 211 18.00 -3.03 8.86
N ILE A 212 18.43 -2.84 7.62
CA ILE A 212 18.06 -3.67 6.46
C ILE A 212 18.39 -5.15 6.70
N TRP A 213 19.56 -5.46 7.27
CA TRP A 213 20.01 -6.83 7.49
C TRP A 213 19.12 -7.65 8.43
N ARG A 214 18.35 -7.00 9.33
CA ARG A 214 17.34 -7.67 10.17
C ARG A 214 16.06 -8.01 9.40
N ARG A 215 15.76 -7.27 8.33
CA ARG A 215 14.56 -7.50 7.51
C ARG A 215 14.76 -8.62 6.49
N VAL A 216 15.95 -8.71 5.88
CA VAL A 216 16.24 -9.66 4.79
C VAL A 216 15.88 -11.12 5.12
N PRO A 217 16.33 -11.73 6.23
CA PRO A 217 16.00 -13.13 6.51
C PRO A 217 14.49 -13.37 6.65
N ARG A 218 13.79 -12.47 7.37
CA ARG A 218 12.35 -12.56 7.57
C ARG A 218 11.59 -12.46 6.25
N THR A 219 12.04 -11.60 5.36
CA THR A 219 11.43 -11.39 4.05
C THR A 219 11.64 -12.61 3.15
N VAL A 220 12.84 -13.19 3.11
CA VAL A 220 13.13 -14.40 2.34
C VAL A 220 12.29 -15.58 2.83
N VAL A 221 12.22 -15.81 4.13
CA VAL A 221 11.35 -16.84 4.70
C VAL A 221 9.88 -16.60 4.32
N GLY A 222 9.41 -15.36 4.44
CA GLY A 222 8.06 -14.99 4.05
C GLY A 222 7.76 -15.26 2.57
N MET A 223 8.72 -14.99 1.66
CA MET A 223 8.58 -15.30 0.23
C MET A 223 8.43 -16.81 -0.02
N VAL A 224 9.23 -17.64 0.65
CA VAL A 224 9.12 -19.11 0.56
C VAL A 224 7.74 -19.56 1.06
N VAL A 225 7.31 -19.06 2.21
CA VAL A 225 5.99 -19.39 2.78
C VAL A 225 4.87 -18.95 1.84
N LEU A 226 4.95 -17.74 1.27
CA LEU A 226 3.98 -17.25 0.28
C LEU A 226 3.96 -18.15 -0.97
N ARG A 227 5.12 -18.51 -1.51
CA ARG A 227 5.21 -19.38 -2.68
C ARG A 227 4.56 -20.74 -2.42
N LEU A 228 4.83 -21.33 -1.26
CA LEU A 228 4.25 -22.61 -0.85
C LEU A 228 2.73 -22.50 -0.63
N ALA A 229 2.27 -21.43 0.00
CA ALA A 229 0.84 -21.17 0.22
C ALA A 229 0.08 -21.10 -1.12
N LEU A 230 0.59 -20.28 -2.04
CA LEU A 230 0.01 -20.10 -3.37
C LEU A 230 0.06 -21.39 -4.22
N TRP A 231 1.12 -22.20 -4.08
CA TRP A 231 1.22 -23.48 -4.75
C TRP A 231 0.20 -24.50 -4.20
N ARG A 232 0.01 -24.56 -2.88
CA ARG A 232 -1.01 -25.40 -2.25
C ARG A 232 -2.43 -24.98 -2.65
N GLU A 233 -2.70 -23.68 -2.75
CA GLU A 233 -3.99 -23.15 -3.20
C GLU A 233 -4.28 -23.54 -4.65
N ALA A 234 -3.30 -23.45 -5.54
CA ALA A 234 -3.43 -23.84 -6.95
C ALA A 234 -3.73 -25.33 -7.15
N ARG A 235 -3.37 -26.17 -6.18
CA ARG A 235 -3.61 -27.64 -6.22
C ARG A 235 -4.94 -28.07 -5.57
N ARG A 236 -5.66 -27.16 -4.90
CA ARG A 236 -6.98 -27.49 -4.36
C ARG A 236 -7.97 -27.57 -5.51
N PRO A 237 -8.76 -28.66 -5.60
CA PRO A 237 -9.83 -28.71 -6.59
C PRO A 237 -10.76 -27.52 -6.36
N ARG A 238 -11.09 -26.81 -7.44
CA ARG A 238 -12.12 -25.76 -7.36
C ARG A 238 -13.42 -26.40 -6.91
N PRO A 239 -14.12 -25.86 -5.89
CA PRO A 239 -15.47 -26.32 -5.59
C PRO A 239 -16.30 -26.20 -6.87
N ALA A 240 -17.04 -27.24 -7.19
CA ALA A 240 -17.99 -27.20 -8.30
C ALA A 240 -18.90 -25.99 -8.09
N GLN A 241 -18.95 -25.11 -9.07
CA GLN A 241 -19.94 -24.03 -9.06
C GLN A 241 -21.33 -24.66 -9.14
N PRO A 242 -22.26 -24.23 -8.28
CA PRO A 242 -23.64 -24.71 -8.33
C PRO A 242 -24.36 -24.30 -9.62
#